data_c21d78d2049ea668ba0c5781daabb9b4
#
_entry.id   c21d78d2049ea668ba0c5781daabb9b4
#
_cell.length_a   1.000
_cell.length_b   1.000
_cell.length_c   1.000
_cell.angle_alpha   90.00
_cell.angle_beta   90.00
_cell.angle_gamma   90.00
#
_symmetry.space_group_name_H-M   'P 1'
#
loop_
_entity.id
_entity.type
_entity.pdbx_description
1 polymer ?
#
loop_
_entity_poly.entity_id
_entity_poly.type
_entity_poly.pdbx_seq_one_letter_code
_entity_poly.pdbx_strand_id
1 'polypeptide(L)'
;DSYRCVWAIKEYPPSTEEQAILSHLDDHSGVTMRIYNRVVDHREHDQIINHANRKNRLKLGDSNITEAVQAEQNLLDVTALLNELKHEREPLLHCAVFLELKAKSPEGLQSLKTDLTMEITQAKLSVDMLTLRQKEGFLSVMPFGRNQFGTQFERVLPASSVSNMYPFN
;
A
#
# COMPACT_ATOMS: atom_id res chain seq x y z
N ASP A 1 0.55 -1.04 31.37
CA ASP A 1 1.30 -0.06 30.57
C ASP A 1 1.90 -0.75 29.34
N SER A 2 1.94 -0.07 28.21
CA SER A 2 2.52 -0.58 26.97
C SER A 2 3.11 0.57 26.14
N TYR A 3 4.20 0.27 25.46
CA TYR A 3 4.83 1.15 24.49
C TYR A 3 4.28 0.85 23.12
N ARG A 4 3.94 1.89 22.35
CA ARG A 4 3.28 1.74 21.05
C ARG A 4 3.86 2.71 20.04
N CYS A 5 3.85 2.32 18.78
CA CYS A 5 4.03 3.21 17.65
C CYS A 5 3.17 2.74 16.48
N VAL A 6 2.91 3.65 15.56
CA VAL A 6 2.11 3.38 14.36
C VAL A 6 2.92 3.75 13.13
N TRP A 7 2.87 2.87 12.13
CA TRP A 7 3.44 3.08 10.82
C TRP A 7 2.35 3.07 9.77
N ALA A 8 2.53 3.79 8.68
CA ALA A 8 1.65 3.74 7.53
C ALA A 8 2.38 3.11 6.34
N ILE A 9 1.76 2.18 5.62
CA ILE A 9 2.32 1.68 4.36
C ILE A 9 2.21 2.79 3.32
N LYS A 10 3.34 3.11 2.70
CA LYS A 10 3.48 4.20 1.73
C LYS A 10 3.53 3.70 0.30
N GLU A 11 4.25 2.61 0.06
CA GLU A 11 4.42 2.03 -1.26
C GLU A 11 4.25 0.51 -1.21
N TYR A 12 3.66 -0.04 -2.26
CA TYR A 12 3.42 -1.45 -2.46
C TYR A 12 4.34 -1.99 -3.55
N PRO A 13 4.65 -3.29 -3.59
CA PRO A 13 5.42 -3.88 -4.66
C PRO A 13 4.67 -3.74 -6.00
N PRO A 14 5.40 -3.71 -7.14
CA PRO A 14 4.80 -3.56 -8.45
C PRO A 14 3.90 -4.74 -8.87
N SER A 15 4.10 -5.91 -8.27
CA SER A 15 3.27 -7.10 -8.47
C SER A 15 2.83 -7.66 -7.12
N THR A 16 1.57 -8.09 -7.05
CA THR A 16 0.95 -8.75 -5.89
C THR A 16 0.65 -10.22 -6.17
N GLU A 17 1.38 -10.84 -7.11
CA GLU A 17 1.20 -12.25 -7.47
C GLU A 17 1.53 -13.21 -6.32
N GLU A 18 2.40 -12.80 -5.39
CA GLU A 18 2.61 -13.51 -4.15
C GLU A 18 1.41 -13.29 -3.23
N GLN A 19 0.70 -14.36 -2.93
CA GLN A 19 -0.46 -14.33 -2.04
C GLN A 19 -0.06 -13.86 -0.65
N ALA A 20 -0.94 -13.08 -0.03
CA ALA A 20 -0.85 -12.68 1.37
C ALA A 20 0.44 -11.91 1.75
N ILE A 21 0.82 -10.88 0.95
CA ILE A 21 2.00 -10.03 1.23
C ILE A 21 2.02 -9.48 2.67
N LEU A 22 0.84 -9.25 3.25
CA LEU A 22 0.71 -8.71 4.60
C LEU A 22 0.55 -9.79 5.69
N SER A 23 0.42 -11.08 5.33
CA SER A 23 0.16 -12.14 6.30
C SER A 23 1.32 -12.30 7.29
N HIS A 24 2.55 -12.22 6.82
CA HIS A 24 3.73 -12.33 7.69
C HIS A 24 3.82 -11.17 8.68
N LEU A 25 3.32 -9.99 8.33
CA LEU A 25 3.33 -8.83 9.23
C LEU A 25 2.36 -8.97 10.40
N ASP A 26 1.27 -9.74 10.22
CA ASP A 26 0.25 -9.98 11.26
C ASP A 26 0.61 -11.14 12.17
N ASP A 27 1.53 -12.02 11.78
CA ASP A 27 2.00 -13.16 12.58
C ASP A 27 2.80 -12.73 13.84
N HIS A 28 3.26 -11.50 13.90
CA HIS A 28 4.01 -10.98 15.03
C HIS A 28 3.10 -10.65 16.22
N SER A 29 3.40 -11.25 17.37
CA SER A 29 2.76 -10.86 18.63
C SER A 29 3.01 -9.38 18.92
N GLY A 30 1.93 -8.60 19.04
CA GLY A 30 2.00 -7.17 19.31
C GLY A 30 1.90 -6.30 18.06
N VAL A 31 1.67 -6.87 16.89
CA VAL A 31 1.30 -6.13 15.68
C VAL A 31 -0.22 -6.17 15.51
N THR A 32 -0.80 -5.03 15.15
CA THR A 32 -2.21 -4.92 14.75
C THR A 32 -2.27 -4.18 13.45
N MET A 33 -2.91 -4.76 12.45
CA MET A 33 -3.09 -4.16 11.14
C MET A 33 -4.47 -3.56 11.00
N ARG A 34 -4.55 -2.35 10.43
CA ARG A 34 -5.80 -1.69 10.07
C ARG A 34 -5.79 -1.32 8.60
N ILE A 35 -6.77 -1.85 7.87
CA ILE A 35 -6.93 -1.59 6.44
C ILE A 35 -8.19 -0.76 6.23
N TYR A 36 -8.05 0.34 5.49
CA TYR A 36 -9.14 1.20 5.03
C TYR A 36 -9.30 1.04 3.53
N ASN A 37 -10.47 0.61 3.10
CA ASN A 37 -10.80 0.46 1.70
C ASN A 37 -12.01 1.32 1.35
N ARG A 38 -11.93 2.02 0.22
CA ARG A 38 -13.01 2.81 -0.36
C ARG A 38 -13.06 2.58 -1.86
N VAL A 39 -14.23 2.27 -2.38
CA VAL A 39 -14.42 2.09 -3.83
C VAL A 39 -14.16 3.41 -4.54
N VAL A 40 -13.43 3.34 -5.64
CA VAL A 40 -13.19 4.48 -6.55
C VAL A 40 -14.47 4.74 -7.34
N ASP A 41 -14.94 5.99 -7.35
CA ASP A 41 -16.12 6.38 -8.15
C ASP A 41 -15.81 6.26 -9.66
N HIS A 42 -16.83 5.95 -10.46
CA HIS A 42 -16.70 5.80 -11.91
C HIS A 42 -16.04 7.01 -12.60
N ARG A 43 -16.33 8.22 -12.16
CA ARG A 43 -15.71 9.44 -12.70
C ARG A 43 -14.23 9.54 -12.34
N GLU A 44 -13.89 9.20 -11.12
CA GLU A 44 -12.52 9.18 -10.61
C GLU A 44 -11.71 8.06 -11.29
N HIS A 45 -12.33 6.90 -11.52
CA HIS A 45 -11.75 5.77 -12.25
C HIS A 45 -11.27 6.19 -13.65
N ASP A 46 -12.12 6.85 -14.44
CA ASP A 46 -11.76 7.32 -15.78
C ASP A 46 -10.63 8.36 -15.75
N GLN A 47 -10.63 9.24 -14.75
CA GLN A 47 -9.56 10.22 -14.56
C GLN A 47 -8.23 9.57 -14.21
N ILE A 48 -8.22 8.58 -13.32
CA ILE A 48 -7.01 7.83 -12.90
C ILE A 48 -6.41 7.12 -14.12
N ILE A 49 -7.23 6.42 -14.89
CA ILE A 49 -6.81 5.71 -16.10
C ILE A 49 -6.22 6.67 -17.13
N ASN A 50 -6.92 7.78 -17.41
CA ASN A 50 -6.45 8.77 -18.37
C ASN A 50 -5.17 9.45 -17.91
N HIS A 51 -5.02 9.71 -16.60
CA HIS A 51 -3.81 10.31 -16.05
C HIS A 51 -2.61 9.35 -16.11
N ALA A 52 -2.81 8.07 -15.81
CA ALA A 52 -1.78 7.04 -15.92
C ALA A 52 -1.30 6.91 -17.38
N ASN A 53 -2.23 6.83 -18.33
CA ASN A 53 -1.90 6.78 -19.76
C ASN A 53 -1.13 8.01 -20.23
N ARG A 54 -1.53 9.21 -19.79
CA ARG A 54 -0.85 10.45 -20.15
C ARG A 54 0.56 10.53 -19.58
N LYS A 55 0.74 10.15 -18.32
CA LYS A 55 2.04 10.14 -17.64
C LYS A 55 3.01 9.17 -18.31
N ASN A 56 2.54 7.99 -18.71
CA ASN A 56 3.35 7.00 -19.40
C ASN A 56 3.76 7.47 -20.82
N ARG A 57 2.85 8.11 -21.54
CA ARG A 57 3.18 8.70 -22.86
C ARG A 57 4.21 9.85 -22.78
N LEU A 58 4.16 10.66 -21.73
CA LEU A 58 5.14 11.73 -21.52
C LEU A 58 6.54 11.18 -21.20
N LYS A 59 6.62 10.07 -20.47
CA LYS A 59 7.89 9.39 -20.19
C LYS A 59 8.56 8.78 -21.43
N LEU A 60 7.79 8.40 -22.45
CA LEU A 60 8.31 7.90 -23.73
C LEU A 60 8.98 8.99 -24.59
N GLY A 61 8.67 10.26 -24.34
CA GLY A 61 9.19 11.39 -25.14
C GLY A 61 10.51 12.00 -24.64
N ASP A 62 11.01 11.63 -23.48
CA ASP A 62 12.03 12.43 -22.76
C ASP A 62 13.28 11.63 -22.31
N SER A 63 13.62 10.47 -22.89
CA SER A 63 14.58 9.59 -22.23
C SER A 63 15.72 9.02 -23.06
N ASN A 64 16.83 8.78 -22.38
CA ASN A 64 17.90 7.88 -22.76
C ASN A 64 17.37 6.49 -23.13
N ILE A 65 17.99 5.81 -24.07
CA ILE A 65 17.52 4.56 -24.68
C ILE A 65 17.14 3.48 -23.65
N THR A 66 17.82 3.39 -22.51
CA THR A 66 17.54 2.39 -21.46
C THR A 66 16.25 2.71 -20.69
N GLU A 67 15.97 3.98 -20.43
CA GLU A 67 14.75 4.41 -19.77
C GLU A 67 13.55 4.33 -20.73
N ALA A 68 13.76 4.49 -22.03
CA ALA A 68 12.73 4.35 -23.04
C ALA A 68 12.23 2.91 -23.16
N VAL A 69 13.14 1.91 -23.15
CA VAL A 69 12.76 0.48 -23.17
C VAL A 69 11.97 0.09 -21.91
N GLN A 70 12.38 0.59 -20.75
CA GLN A 70 11.68 0.33 -19.49
C GLN A 70 10.33 1.05 -19.42
N ALA A 71 10.22 2.24 -19.99
CA ALA A 71 8.96 2.98 -20.11
C ALA A 71 8.00 2.32 -21.11
N GLU A 72 8.51 1.73 -22.20
CA GLU A 72 7.72 0.96 -23.16
C GLU A 72 7.16 -0.33 -22.55
N GLN A 73 7.96 -1.06 -21.78
CA GLN A 73 7.53 -2.25 -21.05
C GLN A 73 6.46 -1.91 -20.01
N ASN A 74 6.70 -0.87 -19.20
CA ASN A 74 5.72 -0.36 -18.25
C ASN A 74 4.40 0.12 -18.93
N LEU A 75 4.48 0.66 -20.15
CA LEU A 75 3.31 1.07 -20.91
C LEU A 75 2.50 -0.14 -21.39
N LEU A 76 3.17 -1.20 -21.84
CA LEU A 76 2.51 -2.45 -22.24
C LEU A 76 1.82 -3.10 -21.04
N ASP A 77 2.49 -3.17 -19.88
CA ASP A 77 1.94 -3.74 -18.65
C ASP A 77 0.74 -2.94 -18.14
N VAL A 78 0.84 -1.60 -18.14
CA VAL A 78 -0.29 -0.73 -17.77
C VAL A 78 -1.44 -0.84 -18.76
N THR A 79 -1.15 -0.96 -20.05
CA THR A 79 -2.20 -1.10 -21.09
C THR A 79 -2.88 -2.47 -20.99
N ALA A 80 -2.13 -3.53 -20.70
CA ALA A 80 -2.67 -4.86 -20.45
C ALA A 80 -3.57 -4.86 -19.21
N LEU A 81 -3.08 -4.31 -18.08
CA LEU A 81 -3.85 -4.15 -16.85
C LEU A 81 -5.14 -3.33 -17.05
N LEU A 82 -5.05 -2.23 -17.81
CA LEU A 82 -6.23 -1.41 -18.12
C LEU A 82 -7.26 -2.12 -19.00
N ASN A 83 -6.81 -2.97 -19.90
CA ASN A 83 -7.69 -3.80 -20.73
C ASN A 83 -8.35 -4.88 -19.88
N GLU A 84 -7.61 -5.54 -19.01
CA GLU A 84 -8.11 -6.53 -18.06
C GLU A 84 -9.17 -5.94 -17.12
N LEU A 85 -8.87 -4.80 -16.50
CA LEU A 85 -9.83 -4.06 -15.67
C LEU A 85 -11.12 -3.67 -16.42
N LYS A 86 -11.01 -3.33 -17.73
CA LYS A 86 -12.17 -3.01 -18.55
C LYS A 86 -12.97 -4.27 -18.93
N HIS A 87 -12.31 -5.37 -19.25
CA HIS A 87 -12.97 -6.63 -19.64
C HIS A 87 -13.63 -7.31 -18.44
N GLU A 88 -12.97 -7.34 -17.30
CA GLU A 88 -13.46 -8.00 -16.08
C GLU A 88 -14.36 -7.11 -15.24
N ARG A 89 -14.47 -5.81 -15.56
CA ARG A 89 -15.17 -4.78 -14.75
C ARG A 89 -14.70 -4.78 -13.30
N GLU A 90 -13.42 -5.05 -13.09
CA GLU A 90 -12.85 -5.08 -11.75
C GLU A 90 -12.87 -3.69 -11.11
N PRO A 91 -13.41 -3.53 -9.88
CA PRO A 91 -13.42 -2.26 -9.21
C PRO A 91 -12.02 -1.87 -8.72
N LEU A 92 -11.70 -0.59 -8.83
CA LEU A 92 -10.55 0.01 -8.18
C LEU A 92 -10.92 0.44 -6.76
N LEU A 93 -9.99 0.24 -5.83
CA LEU A 93 -10.13 0.62 -4.43
C LEU A 93 -9.04 1.61 -4.03
N HIS A 94 -9.41 2.65 -3.30
CA HIS A 94 -8.46 3.39 -2.48
C HIS A 94 -8.17 2.55 -1.24
N CYS A 95 -6.92 2.14 -1.08
CA CYS A 95 -6.47 1.32 0.03
C CYS A 95 -5.42 2.08 0.86
N ALA A 96 -5.62 2.14 2.18
CA ALA A 96 -4.62 2.64 3.13
C ALA A 96 -4.44 1.61 4.26
N VAL A 97 -3.19 1.28 4.57
CA VAL A 97 -2.84 0.30 5.60
C VAL A 97 -1.98 0.94 6.67
N PHE A 98 -2.38 0.75 7.92
CA PHE A 98 -1.66 1.19 9.11
C PHE A 98 -1.32 -0.01 9.97
N LEU A 99 -0.11 0.00 10.55
CA LEU A 99 0.41 -1.03 11.45
C LEU A 99 0.62 -0.40 12.84
N GLU A 100 -0.04 -0.91 13.86
CA GLU A 100 0.26 -0.60 15.24
C GLU A 100 1.24 -1.65 15.78
N LEU A 101 2.35 -1.21 16.34
CA LEU A 101 3.33 -2.02 17.02
C LEU A 101 3.22 -1.76 18.51
N LYS A 102 3.10 -2.81 19.31
CA LYS A 102 2.88 -2.74 20.75
C LYS A 102 3.80 -3.71 21.49
N ALA A 103 4.49 -3.22 22.51
CA ALA A 103 5.33 -4.05 23.38
C ALA A 103 5.18 -3.63 24.85
N LYS A 104 5.64 -4.51 25.76
CA LYS A 104 5.63 -4.24 27.21
C LYS A 104 6.80 -3.40 27.68
N SER A 105 7.88 -3.32 26.89
CA SER A 105 9.08 -2.50 27.19
C SER A 105 9.56 -1.73 25.97
N PRO A 106 10.36 -0.68 26.15
CA PRO A 106 10.96 0.07 25.04
C PRO A 106 11.89 -0.81 24.18
N GLU A 107 12.66 -1.68 24.83
CA GLU A 107 13.58 -2.61 24.18
C GLU A 107 12.81 -3.61 23.32
N GLY A 108 11.71 -4.15 23.85
CA GLY A 108 10.82 -5.05 23.10
C GLY A 108 10.18 -4.35 21.90
N LEU A 109 9.79 -3.08 22.03
CA LEU A 109 9.30 -2.30 20.91
C LEU A 109 10.39 -2.07 19.85
N GLN A 110 11.62 -1.83 20.27
CA GLN A 110 12.73 -1.64 19.34
C GLN A 110 13.09 -2.94 18.58
N SER A 111 13.06 -4.08 19.28
CA SER A 111 13.22 -5.39 18.62
C SER A 111 12.14 -5.62 17.57
N LEU A 112 10.88 -5.44 17.95
CA LEU A 112 9.73 -5.60 17.04
C LEU A 112 9.83 -4.68 15.80
N LYS A 113 10.29 -3.44 15.98
CA LYS A 113 10.55 -2.52 14.85
C LYS A 113 11.63 -3.05 13.92
N THR A 114 12.70 -3.63 14.45
CA THR A 114 13.79 -4.16 13.65
C THR A 114 13.33 -5.38 12.84
N ASP A 115 12.62 -6.30 13.47
CA ASP A 115 12.09 -7.51 12.84
C ASP A 115 11.12 -7.15 11.72
N LEU A 116 10.16 -6.26 12.00
CA LEU A 116 9.20 -5.80 11.00
C LEU A 116 9.87 -5.03 9.84
N THR A 117 10.91 -4.25 10.10
CA THR A 117 11.63 -3.53 9.05
C THR A 117 12.29 -4.51 8.07
N MET A 118 12.82 -5.62 8.55
CA MET A 118 13.40 -6.66 7.68
C MET A 118 12.32 -7.30 6.80
N GLU A 119 11.18 -7.66 7.35
CA GLU A 119 10.08 -8.26 6.58
C GLU A 119 9.46 -7.29 5.56
N ILE A 120 9.21 -6.04 5.96
CA ILE A 120 8.75 -4.98 5.07
C ILE A 120 9.69 -4.81 3.88
N THR A 121 11.01 -4.85 4.15
CA THR A 121 12.03 -4.76 3.09
C THR A 121 12.02 -5.99 2.18
N GLN A 122 11.87 -7.19 2.74
CA GLN A 122 11.76 -8.42 1.96
C GLN A 122 10.50 -8.43 1.09
N ALA A 123 9.38 -7.96 1.63
CA ALA A 123 8.13 -7.82 0.91
C ALA A 123 8.13 -6.65 -0.11
N LYS A 124 9.26 -5.92 -0.26
CA LYS A 124 9.36 -4.72 -1.12
C LYS A 124 8.30 -3.65 -0.82
N LEU A 125 7.87 -3.60 0.43
CA LEU A 125 6.99 -2.55 0.94
C LEU A 125 7.81 -1.36 1.43
N SER A 126 7.21 -0.18 1.44
CA SER A 126 7.78 1.01 2.06
C SER A 126 6.82 1.56 3.10
N VAL A 127 7.34 1.97 4.25
CA VAL A 127 6.54 2.52 5.35
C VAL A 127 6.98 3.93 5.71
N ASP A 128 6.02 4.72 6.18
CA ASP A 128 6.24 5.98 6.89
C ASP A 128 6.07 5.73 8.40
N MET A 129 7.09 6.05 9.17
CA MET A 129 7.08 5.85 10.63
C MET A 129 6.22 6.89 11.36
N LEU A 130 5.54 7.77 10.65
CA LEU A 130 4.66 8.82 11.18
C LEU A 130 5.35 9.68 12.26
N THR A 131 6.59 10.05 12.04
CA THR A 131 7.36 10.89 12.95
C THR A 131 6.60 12.19 13.26
N LEU A 132 6.42 12.53 14.54
CA LEU A 132 5.63 13.64 15.06
C LEU A 132 4.10 13.55 14.81
N ARG A 133 3.60 12.49 14.18
CA ARG A 133 2.18 12.26 13.88
C ARG A 133 1.65 10.96 14.47
N GLN A 134 2.28 10.48 15.53
CA GLN A 134 1.90 9.24 16.21
C GLN A 134 0.50 9.29 16.82
N LYS A 135 0.03 10.46 17.24
CA LYS A 135 -1.32 10.66 17.77
C LYS A 135 -2.37 10.36 16.70
N GLU A 136 -2.22 10.93 15.50
CA GLU A 136 -3.11 10.68 14.37
C GLU A 136 -3.02 9.21 13.91
N GLY A 137 -1.81 8.66 13.90
CA GLY A 137 -1.60 7.23 13.63
C GLY A 137 -2.39 6.37 14.60
N PHE A 138 -2.25 6.61 15.90
CA PHE A 138 -2.96 5.88 16.94
C PHE A 138 -4.48 5.97 16.79
N LEU A 139 -5.02 7.16 16.54
CA LEU A 139 -6.46 7.33 16.30
C LEU A 139 -6.93 6.59 15.03
N SER A 140 -6.04 6.41 14.05
CA SER A 140 -6.37 5.65 12.83
C SER A 140 -6.40 4.14 13.05
N VAL A 141 -5.64 3.59 14.01
CA VAL A 141 -5.63 2.13 14.27
C VAL A 141 -6.64 1.68 15.31
N MET A 142 -7.27 2.60 16.03
CA MET A 142 -8.32 2.24 17.01
C MET A 142 -9.50 1.52 16.34
N PRO A 143 -10.18 0.59 17.04
CA PRO A 143 -11.27 -0.22 16.47
C PRO A 143 -12.41 0.59 15.84
N PHE A 144 -12.71 1.77 16.41
CA PHE A 144 -13.71 2.72 15.88
C PHE A 144 -13.06 3.97 15.27
N GLY A 145 -11.75 3.88 14.99
CA GLY A 145 -10.99 4.96 14.40
C GLY A 145 -11.40 5.26 12.96
N ARG A 146 -11.05 6.46 12.51
CA ARG A 146 -11.14 6.87 11.12
C ARG A 146 -9.73 7.17 10.62
N ASN A 147 -9.48 6.98 9.35
CA ASN A 147 -8.25 7.42 8.73
C ASN A 147 -8.07 8.94 8.94
N GLN A 148 -7.15 9.32 9.83
CA GLN A 148 -6.87 10.74 10.16
C GLN A 148 -6.00 11.43 9.10
N PHE A 149 -5.45 10.67 8.15
CA PHE A 149 -4.54 11.16 7.12
C PHE A 149 -5.24 11.45 5.78
N GLY A 150 -6.56 11.21 5.71
CA GLY A 150 -7.31 11.38 4.47
C GLY A 150 -6.70 10.54 3.34
N THR A 151 -6.39 11.16 2.21
CA THR A 151 -5.86 10.49 1.02
C THR A 151 -4.34 10.32 1.02
N GLN A 152 -3.62 10.82 2.02
CA GLN A 152 -2.14 10.88 2.03
C GLN A 152 -1.49 9.50 1.83
N PHE A 153 -2.03 8.46 2.49
CA PHE A 153 -1.53 7.09 2.41
C PHE A 153 -2.44 6.17 1.58
N GLU A 154 -3.47 6.72 0.95
CA GLU A 154 -4.30 5.95 0.03
C GLU A 154 -3.52 5.64 -1.26
N ARG A 155 -3.61 4.39 -1.71
CA ARG A 155 -3.15 3.94 -3.03
C ARG A 155 -4.31 3.31 -3.77
N VAL A 156 -4.39 3.60 -5.05
CA VAL A 156 -5.41 2.99 -5.92
C VAL A 156 -4.90 1.65 -6.37
N LEU A 157 -5.62 0.61 -6.01
CA LEU A 157 -5.27 -0.78 -6.29
C LEU A 157 -6.49 -1.50 -6.87
N PRO A 158 -6.31 -2.48 -7.78
CA PRO A 158 -7.37 -3.41 -8.17
C PRO A 158 -7.91 -4.19 -6.97
N ALA A 159 -9.17 -4.56 -6.99
CA ALA A 159 -9.79 -5.32 -5.90
C ALA A 159 -9.13 -6.69 -5.69
N SER A 160 -8.69 -7.35 -6.76
CA SER A 160 -7.89 -8.59 -6.71
C SER A 160 -6.60 -8.39 -5.92
N SER A 161 -5.85 -7.32 -6.22
CA SER A 161 -4.63 -6.99 -5.50
C SER A 161 -4.88 -6.73 -4.01
N VAL A 162 -5.95 -6.02 -3.68
CA VAL A 162 -6.35 -5.80 -2.27
C VAL A 162 -6.74 -7.11 -1.61
N SER A 163 -7.48 -7.98 -2.31
CA SER A 163 -7.87 -9.31 -1.81
C SER A 163 -6.63 -10.17 -1.50
N ASN A 164 -5.64 -10.16 -2.38
CA ASN A 164 -4.39 -10.92 -2.20
C ASN A 164 -3.52 -10.39 -1.05
N MET A 165 -3.73 -9.16 -0.60
CA MET A 165 -3.01 -8.61 0.56
C MET A 165 -3.62 -9.03 1.90
N TYR A 166 -4.87 -9.50 1.92
CA TYR A 166 -5.52 -9.91 3.18
C TYR A 166 -4.87 -11.17 3.75
N PRO A 167 -4.57 -11.19 5.06
CA PRO A 167 -3.92 -12.33 5.72
C PRO A 167 -4.84 -13.53 5.96
N PHE A 168 -6.07 -13.47 5.53
CA PHE A 168 -7.05 -14.53 5.74
C PHE A 168 -7.05 -15.50 4.54
N ASN A 169 -6.33 -16.58 4.69
CA ASN A 169 -6.41 -17.78 3.86
C ASN A 169 -6.84 -18.97 4.73
#